data_613c448ab7100a7207890266a605061c
#
_entry.id   613c448ab7100a7207890266a605061c
#
_cell.length_a   1.000
_cell.length_b   1.000
_cell.length_c   1.000
_cell.angle_alpha   90.00
_cell.angle_beta   90.00
_cell.angle_gamma   90.00
#
_symmetry.space_group_name_H-M   'P 1'
#
loop_
_entity.id
_entity.type
_entity.pdbx_description
1 polymer ?
#
loop_
_entity_poly.entity_id
_entity_poly.type
_entity_poly.pdbx_seq_one_letter_code
_entity_poly.pdbx_strand_id
1 'polypeptide(L)'
;MSDKPLVQQALAQDLGSLLLDLSTDSFIPFLEAFWEIHCSQWYGIDRIRLDKYYMLLRRMVFFAFLYLANQDWDQDMTEAYMTMLLEGPLHPTDRSKPDSIRYHIFDIYFEELDKVLELQREQGEEIHLDNDAIKRPLVVSSKDAINKVTRKKAKEALAARVQQEQEEKEQDESQEISE
;
A
#
# COMPACT_ATOMS: atom_id res chain seq x y z
N MET A 1 -24.87 -1.92 9.31
CA MET A 1 -23.71 -1.07 8.99
C MET A 1 -24.21 0.34 8.74
N SER A 2 -23.57 1.34 9.31
CA SER A 2 -23.99 2.74 9.13
C SER A 2 -23.69 3.19 7.68
N ASP A 3 -24.70 3.76 7.01
CA ASP A 3 -24.57 4.27 5.65
C ASP A 3 -24.06 5.72 5.58
N LYS A 4 -23.73 6.33 6.74
CA LYS A 4 -23.22 7.68 6.78
C LYS A 4 -21.71 7.68 6.43
N PRO A 5 -21.25 8.47 5.43
CA PRO A 5 -19.86 8.47 4.99
C PRO A 5 -18.83 8.70 6.09
N LEU A 6 -19.08 9.63 7.00
CA LEU A 6 -18.17 9.93 8.12
C LEU A 6 -18.04 8.77 9.12
N VAL A 7 -19.12 8.05 9.38
CA VAL A 7 -19.09 6.88 10.28
C VAL A 7 -18.32 5.72 9.64
N GLN A 8 -18.45 5.56 8.33
CA GLN A 8 -17.71 4.54 7.60
C GLN A 8 -16.20 4.84 7.51
N GLN A 9 -15.84 6.11 7.34
CA GLN A 9 -14.45 6.55 7.39
C GLN A 9 -13.85 6.29 8.77
N ALA A 10 -14.59 6.60 9.84
CA ALA A 10 -14.16 6.32 11.22
C ALA A 10 -13.99 4.82 11.45
N LEU A 11 -14.93 3.99 10.99
CA LEU A 11 -14.84 2.54 11.13
C LEU A 11 -13.64 1.95 10.35
N ALA A 12 -13.41 2.41 9.13
CA ALA A 12 -12.25 1.98 8.35
C ALA A 12 -10.93 2.40 9.02
N GLN A 13 -10.89 3.60 9.60
CA GLN A 13 -9.77 4.08 10.39
C GLN A 13 -9.54 3.22 11.64
N ASP A 14 -10.57 2.93 12.37
CA ASP A 14 -10.49 2.13 13.60
C ASP A 14 -10.05 0.69 13.30
N LEU A 15 -10.61 0.06 12.26
CA LEU A 15 -10.21 -1.28 11.82
C LEU A 15 -8.75 -1.32 11.37
N GLY A 16 -8.32 -0.32 10.60
CA GLY A 16 -6.94 -0.23 10.17
C GLY A 16 -5.97 -0.02 11.33
N SER A 17 -6.34 0.82 12.30
CA SER A 17 -5.50 1.11 13.47
C SER A 17 -5.27 -0.10 14.37
N LEU A 18 -6.14 -1.12 14.34
CA LEU A 18 -5.93 -2.38 15.06
C LEU A 18 -4.63 -3.08 14.65
N LEU A 19 -4.16 -2.85 13.42
CA LEU A 19 -2.85 -3.37 12.98
C LEU A 19 -1.71 -2.92 13.90
N LEU A 20 -1.76 -1.69 14.40
CA LEU A 20 -0.70 -1.11 15.22
C LEU A 20 -0.57 -1.80 16.59
N ASP A 21 -1.62 -2.48 17.05
CA ASP A 21 -1.65 -3.20 18.32
C ASP A 21 -1.19 -4.66 18.19
N LEU A 22 -0.95 -5.13 16.96
CA LEU A 22 -0.53 -6.51 16.72
C LEU A 22 0.95 -6.74 17.09
N SER A 23 1.24 -7.93 17.60
CA SER A 23 2.61 -8.40 17.73
C SER A 23 3.26 -8.60 16.35
N THR A 24 4.59 -8.57 16.28
CA THR A 24 5.32 -8.81 15.02
C THR A 24 5.01 -10.17 14.39
N ASP A 25 4.74 -11.19 15.22
CA ASP A 25 4.37 -12.53 14.74
C ASP A 25 2.95 -12.59 14.15
N SER A 26 2.08 -11.67 14.53
CA SER A 26 0.69 -11.63 14.09
C SER A 26 0.44 -10.71 12.88
N PHE A 27 1.37 -9.82 12.58
CA PHE A 27 1.22 -8.79 11.55
C PHE A 27 0.98 -9.39 10.15
N ILE A 28 1.87 -10.24 9.68
CA ILE A 28 1.73 -10.87 8.35
C ILE A 28 0.53 -11.83 8.29
N PRO A 29 0.32 -12.76 9.23
CA PRO A 29 -0.85 -13.63 9.20
C PRO A 29 -2.19 -12.90 9.19
N PHE A 30 -2.30 -11.78 9.91
CA PHE A 30 -3.50 -10.95 9.88
C PHE A 30 -3.74 -10.34 8.51
N LEU A 31 -2.71 -9.79 7.87
CA LEU A 31 -2.82 -9.21 6.54
C LEU A 31 -3.10 -10.25 5.46
N GLU A 32 -2.51 -11.44 5.56
CA GLU A 32 -2.84 -12.57 4.67
C GLU A 32 -4.33 -12.89 4.73
N ALA A 33 -4.88 -13.05 5.94
CA ALA A 33 -6.29 -13.32 6.14
C ALA A 33 -7.19 -12.18 5.63
N PHE A 34 -6.80 -10.93 5.88
CA PHE A 34 -7.52 -9.75 5.41
C PHE A 34 -7.62 -9.73 3.87
N TRP A 35 -6.51 -9.88 3.17
CA TRP A 35 -6.49 -9.87 1.71
C TRP A 35 -7.15 -11.09 1.09
N GLU A 36 -6.99 -12.28 1.69
CA GLU A 36 -7.65 -13.50 1.24
C GLU A 36 -9.19 -13.37 1.26
N ILE A 37 -9.74 -12.87 2.37
CA ILE A 37 -11.18 -12.65 2.50
C ILE A 37 -11.66 -11.63 1.46
N HIS A 38 -10.98 -10.51 1.30
CA HIS A 38 -11.39 -9.48 0.34
C HIS A 38 -11.30 -9.96 -1.10
N CYS A 39 -10.22 -10.65 -1.47
CA CYS A 39 -10.08 -11.21 -2.81
C CYS A 39 -11.15 -12.27 -3.11
N SER A 40 -11.45 -13.15 -2.17
CA SER A 40 -12.41 -14.25 -2.36
C SER A 40 -13.86 -13.78 -2.39
N GLN A 41 -14.20 -12.71 -1.68
CA GLN A 41 -15.57 -12.19 -1.56
C GLN A 41 -15.84 -10.97 -2.45
N TRP A 42 -14.86 -10.47 -3.16
CA TRP A 42 -14.91 -9.18 -3.88
C TRP A 42 -16.06 -9.09 -4.89
N TYR A 43 -16.26 -10.11 -5.68
CA TYR A 43 -17.30 -10.14 -6.71
C TYR A 43 -18.73 -10.27 -6.15
N GLY A 44 -18.87 -10.61 -4.86
CA GLY A 44 -20.15 -10.63 -4.16
C GLY A 44 -20.57 -9.28 -3.57
N ILE A 45 -19.69 -8.26 -3.63
CA ILE A 45 -19.97 -6.93 -3.10
C ILE A 45 -20.80 -6.15 -4.13
N ASP A 46 -21.93 -5.56 -3.69
CA ASP A 46 -22.74 -4.71 -4.55
C ASP A 46 -22.05 -3.36 -4.85
N ARG A 47 -22.44 -2.72 -5.97
CA ARG A 47 -21.84 -1.45 -6.40
C ARG A 47 -21.95 -0.32 -5.38
N ILE A 48 -23.03 -0.30 -4.59
CA ILE A 48 -23.27 0.77 -3.61
C ILE A 48 -22.26 0.71 -2.45
N ARG A 49 -21.83 -0.51 -2.11
CA ARG A 49 -20.89 -0.75 -1.01
C ARG A 49 -19.43 -0.76 -1.44
N LEU A 50 -19.16 -0.86 -2.73
CA LEU A 50 -17.80 -1.04 -3.26
C LEU A 50 -16.85 0.07 -2.83
N ASP A 51 -17.28 1.33 -2.87
CA ASP A 51 -16.47 2.48 -2.46
C ASP A 51 -16.03 2.40 -1.01
N LYS A 52 -16.86 1.83 -0.13
CA LYS A 52 -16.53 1.63 1.29
C LYS A 52 -15.41 0.62 1.47
N TYR A 53 -15.44 -0.46 0.69
CA TYR A 53 -14.39 -1.46 0.71
C TYR A 53 -13.09 -0.94 0.11
N TYR A 54 -13.13 -0.16 -0.96
CA TYR A 54 -11.95 0.52 -1.49
C TYR A 54 -11.29 1.43 -0.43
N MET A 55 -12.09 2.16 0.33
CA MET A 55 -11.58 2.97 1.43
C MET A 55 -10.93 2.10 2.53
N LEU A 56 -11.53 0.97 2.88
CA LEU A 56 -10.97 0.04 3.86
C LEU A 56 -9.62 -0.53 3.37
N LEU A 57 -9.54 -0.94 2.11
CA LEU A 57 -8.29 -1.42 1.51
C LEU A 57 -7.20 -0.34 1.56
N ARG A 58 -7.55 0.89 1.22
CA ARG A 58 -6.65 2.04 1.28
C ARG A 58 -6.12 2.27 2.69
N ARG A 59 -6.99 2.26 3.70
CA ARG A 59 -6.60 2.40 5.10
C ARG A 59 -5.70 1.26 5.56
N MET A 60 -5.98 0.04 5.12
CA MET A 60 -5.14 -1.11 5.47
C MET A 60 -3.73 -0.98 4.91
N VAL A 61 -3.57 -0.48 3.69
CA VAL A 61 -2.25 -0.20 3.10
C VAL A 61 -1.51 0.89 3.90
N PHE A 62 -2.19 1.96 4.24
CA PHE A 62 -1.62 3.03 5.08
C PHE A 62 -1.11 2.49 6.43
N PHE A 63 -1.95 1.79 7.16
CA PHE A 63 -1.57 1.27 8.49
C PHE A 63 -0.53 0.16 8.43
N ALA A 64 -0.48 -0.62 7.35
CA ALA A 64 0.61 -1.57 7.13
C ALA A 64 1.95 -0.85 6.97
N PHE A 65 2.02 0.21 6.16
CA PHE A 65 3.22 1.04 6.06
C PHE A 65 3.57 1.73 7.37
N LEU A 66 2.59 2.25 8.10
CA LEU A 66 2.83 2.87 9.41
C LEU A 66 3.37 1.85 10.42
N TYR A 67 2.86 0.62 10.40
CA TYR A 67 3.40 -0.46 11.23
C TYR A 67 4.88 -0.73 10.91
N LEU A 68 5.23 -0.83 9.64
CA LEU A 68 6.63 -1.01 9.21
C LEU A 68 7.51 0.18 9.62
N ALA A 69 7.01 1.39 9.48
CA ALA A 69 7.70 2.60 9.92
C ALA A 69 7.96 2.59 11.44
N ASN A 70 6.98 2.18 12.26
CA ASN A 70 7.12 2.03 13.70
C ASN A 70 8.11 0.93 14.10
N GLN A 71 8.43 0.01 13.21
CA GLN A 71 9.49 -1.00 13.34
C GLN A 71 10.80 -0.58 12.65
N ASP A 72 10.95 0.72 12.41
CA ASP A 72 12.13 1.31 11.75
C ASP A 72 12.43 0.67 10.38
N TRP A 73 11.40 0.30 9.65
CA TRP A 73 11.50 -0.38 8.35
C TRP A 73 12.37 -1.64 8.39
N ASP A 74 12.26 -2.42 9.48
CA ASP A 74 12.97 -3.69 9.62
C ASP A 74 12.98 -4.46 8.30
N GLN A 75 14.15 -4.87 7.85
CA GLN A 75 14.33 -5.45 6.53
C GLN A 75 13.55 -6.75 6.36
N ASP A 76 13.61 -7.65 7.33
CA ASP A 76 12.95 -8.96 7.23
C ASP A 76 11.43 -8.80 7.21
N MET A 77 10.91 -7.90 8.04
CA MET A 77 9.48 -7.62 8.10
C MET A 77 8.98 -6.91 6.83
N THR A 78 9.73 -5.96 6.31
CA THR A 78 9.42 -5.27 5.05
C THR A 78 9.40 -6.26 3.89
N GLU A 79 10.40 -7.12 3.77
CA GLU A 79 10.44 -8.18 2.75
C GLU A 79 9.29 -9.17 2.89
N ALA A 80 8.94 -9.56 4.11
CA ALA A 80 7.79 -10.44 4.36
C ALA A 80 6.47 -9.78 3.92
N TYR A 81 6.30 -8.48 4.16
CA TYR A 81 5.13 -7.73 3.70
C TYR A 81 5.05 -7.65 2.17
N MET A 82 6.16 -7.36 1.49
CA MET A 82 6.21 -7.33 0.03
C MET A 82 5.92 -8.70 -0.58
N THR A 83 6.44 -9.75 0.01
CA THR A 83 6.17 -11.14 -0.41
C THR A 83 4.70 -11.50 -0.19
N MET A 84 4.10 -11.10 0.94
CA MET A 84 2.68 -11.30 1.21
C MET A 84 1.80 -10.63 0.15
N LEU A 85 2.12 -9.39 -0.25
CA LEU A 85 1.40 -8.71 -1.34
C LEU A 85 1.49 -9.47 -2.66
N LEU A 86 2.67 -10.00 -3.00
CA LEU A 86 2.89 -10.76 -4.24
C LEU A 86 2.28 -12.16 -4.24
N GLU A 87 2.13 -12.79 -3.09
CA GLU A 87 1.45 -14.08 -2.94
C GLU A 87 -0.06 -13.93 -2.76
N GLY A 88 -0.50 -12.74 -2.38
CA GLY A 88 -1.89 -12.37 -2.13
C GLY A 88 -2.50 -11.50 -3.24
N PRO A 89 -2.92 -10.26 -2.91
CA PRO A 89 -3.71 -9.42 -3.81
C PRO A 89 -2.99 -9.01 -5.10
N LEU A 90 -1.66 -8.93 -5.09
CA LEU A 90 -0.83 -8.57 -6.24
C LEU A 90 -0.19 -9.77 -6.93
N HIS A 91 -0.70 -10.99 -6.70
CA HIS A 91 -0.19 -12.17 -7.38
C HIS A 91 -0.25 -11.99 -8.89
N PRO A 92 0.88 -12.07 -9.63
CA PRO A 92 0.93 -11.66 -11.03
C PRO A 92 0.17 -12.58 -11.97
N THR A 93 0.04 -13.86 -11.63
CA THR A 93 -0.53 -14.90 -12.50
C THR A 93 -1.79 -15.56 -11.96
N ASP A 94 -2.17 -15.31 -10.72
CA ASP A 94 -3.37 -15.88 -10.13
C ASP A 94 -4.62 -15.11 -10.59
N ARG A 95 -5.40 -15.73 -11.47
CA ARG A 95 -6.63 -15.17 -12.03
C ARG A 95 -7.78 -15.09 -11.03
N SER A 96 -7.70 -15.77 -9.90
CA SER A 96 -8.69 -15.67 -8.83
C SER A 96 -8.60 -14.34 -8.06
N LYS A 97 -7.48 -13.65 -8.13
CA LYS A 97 -7.28 -12.33 -7.52
C LYS A 97 -7.87 -11.23 -8.41
N PRO A 98 -8.78 -10.38 -7.90
CA PRO A 98 -9.46 -9.35 -8.71
C PRO A 98 -8.49 -8.29 -9.27
N ASP A 99 -8.56 -8.02 -10.57
CA ASP A 99 -7.78 -6.95 -11.18
C ASP A 99 -8.14 -5.56 -10.62
N SER A 100 -9.40 -5.34 -10.27
CA SER A 100 -9.84 -4.09 -9.65
C SER A 100 -9.15 -3.80 -8.30
N ILE A 101 -8.88 -4.82 -7.50
CA ILE A 101 -8.06 -4.68 -6.28
C ILE A 101 -6.62 -4.33 -6.63
N ARG A 102 -6.02 -5.01 -7.62
CA ARG A 102 -4.67 -4.68 -8.09
C ARG A 102 -4.56 -3.23 -8.53
N TYR A 103 -5.49 -2.76 -9.35
CA TYR A 103 -5.50 -1.38 -9.84
C TYR A 103 -5.65 -0.38 -8.72
N HIS A 104 -6.53 -0.65 -7.76
CA HIS A 104 -6.70 0.21 -6.59
C HIS A 104 -5.41 0.31 -5.77
N ILE A 105 -4.75 -0.82 -5.51
CA ILE A 105 -3.47 -0.83 -4.79
C ILE A 105 -2.41 0.00 -5.56
N PHE A 106 -2.29 -0.16 -6.88
CA PHE A 106 -1.34 0.63 -7.65
C PHE A 106 -1.62 2.14 -7.58
N ASP A 107 -2.89 2.52 -7.60
CA ASP A 107 -3.30 3.92 -7.55
C ASP A 107 -2.97 4.58 -6.20
N ILE A 108 -3.08 3.83 -5.09
CA ILE A 108 -2.94 4.39 -3.74
C ILE A 108 -1.60 4.09 -3.07
N TYR A 109 -0.82 3.18 -3.60
CA TYR A 109 0.35 2.59 -2.95
C TYR A 109 1.37 3.64 -2.49
N PHE A 110 1.84 4.46 -3.42
CA PHE A 110 2.82 5.50 -3.10
C PHE A 110 2.21 6.70 -2.38
N GLU A 111 0.93 7.02 -2.62
CA GLU A 111 0.25 8.07 -1.88
C GLU A 111 0.17 7.75 -0.38
N GLU A 112 -0.17 6.52 -0.03
CA GLU A 112 -0.24 6.10 1.37
C GLU A 112 1.15 5.96 2.01
N LEU A 113 2.14 5.52 1.24
CA LEU A 113 3.54 5.52 1.67
C LEU A 113 4.02 6.94 2.01
N ASP A 114 3.77 7.91 1.12
CA ASP A 114 4.21 9.29 1.30
C ASP A 114 3.61 9.93 2.56
N LYS A 115 2.34 9.64 2.86
CA LYS A 115 1.71 10.09 4.13
C LYS A 115 2.45 9.55 5.36
N VAL A 116 2.89 8.29 5.34
CA VAL A 116 3.65 7.70 6.45
C VAL A 116 5.02 8.35 6.56
N LEU A 117 5.72 8.55 5.44
CA LEU A 117 7.03 9.19 5.43
C LEU A 117 6.96 10.65 5.90
N GLU A 118 5.89 11.36 5.55
CA GLU A 118 5.66 12.72 6.04
C GLU A 118 5.45 12.75 7.55
N LEU A 119 4.66 11.83 8.11
CA LEU A 119 4.51 11.69 9.56
C LEU A 119 5.86 11.45 10.27
N GLN A 120 6.72 10.60 9.73
CA GLN A 120 8.06 10.38 10.30
C GLN A 120 8.92 11.64 10.23
N ARG A 121 8.89 12.39 9.12
CA ARG A 121 9.62 13.67 8.99
C ARG A 121 9.13 14.71 9.99
N GLU A 122 7.82 14.83 10.19
CA GLU A 122 7.21 15.74 11.17
C GLU A 122 7.63 15.39 12.60
N GLN A 123 7.85 14.12 12.91
CA GLN A 123 8.33 13.64 14.20
C GLN A 123 9.86 13.75 14.36
N GLY A 124 10.56 14.17 13.31
CA GLY A 124 12.03 14.28 13.30
C GLY A 124 12.75 12.94 13.29
N GLU A 125 12.09 11.89 12.81
CA GLU A 125 12.67 10.55 12.73
C GLU A 125 13.54 10.42 11.47
N GLU A 126 14.64 9.69 11.61
CA GLU A 126 15.43 9.24 10.46
C GLU A 126 14.71 8.10 9.73
N ILE A 127 14.67 8.15 8.41
CA ILE A 127 13.94 7.17 7.59
C ILE A 127 14.91 6.16 6.99
N HIS A 128 14.81 4.89 7.42
CA HIS A 128 15.65 3.78 6.97
C HIS A 128 14.94 2.89 5.92
N LEU A 129 14.16 3.50 5.04
CA LEU A 129 13.39 2.80 4.03
C LEU A 129 14.27 2.29 2.88
N ASP A 130 14.16 1.00 2.56
CA ASP A 130 14.69 0.43 1.32
C ASP A 130 13.68 0.66 0.17
N ASN A 131 13.97 1.64 -0.67
CA ASN A 131 13.12 2.00 -1.80
C ASN A 131 12.98 0.87 -2.82
N ASP A 132 13.99 0.06 -3.04
CA ASP A 132 13.94 -1.03 -4.01
C ASP A 132 13.04 -2.16 -3.49
N ALA A 133 13.13 -2.48 -2.21
CA ALA A 133 12.24 -3.44 -1.58
C ALA A 133 10.77 -3.00 -1.69
N ILE A 134 10.48 -1.74 -1.39
CA ILE A 134 9.12 -1.17 -1.47
C ILE A 134 8.56 -1.19 -2.91
N LYS A 135 9.39 -0.92 -3.91
CA LYS A 135 8.97 -0.94 -5.33
C LYS A 135 8.78 -2.35 -5.90
N ARG A 136 9.37 -3.35 -5.27
CA ARG A 136 9.39 -4.74 -5.78
C ARG A 136 8.03 -5.29 -6.22
N PRO A 137 6.93 -5.16 -5.46
CA PRO A 137 5.64 -5.69 -5.89
C PRO A 137 5.12 -5.09 -7.20
N LEU A 138 5.33 -3.80 -7.43
CA LEU A 138 4.95 -3.13 -8.65
C LEU A 138 5.89 -3.48 -9.80
N VAL A 139 7.18 -3.64 -9.53
CA VAL A 139 8.16 -4.08 -10.53
C VAL A 139 7.82 -5.48 -11.05
N VAL A 140 7.52 -6.41 -10.15
CA VAL A 140 7.09 -7.77 -10.54
C VAL A 140 5.78 -7.71 -11.33
N SER A 141 4.79 -6.96 -10.85
CA SER A 141 3.51 -6.80 -11.55
C SER A 141 3.69 -6.20 -12.96
N SER A 142 4.63 -5.27 -13.12
CA SER A 142 4.92 -4.62 -14.41
C SER A 142 5.52 -5.54 -15.47
N LYS A 143 6.14 -6.62 -15.04
CA LYS A 143 6.82 -7.60 -15.90
C LYS A 143 6.01 -8.87 -16.08
N ASP A 144 5.54 -9.43 -14.97
CA ASP A 144 5.09 -10.82 -14.89
C ASP A 144 3.56 -10.96 -14.84
N ALA A 145 2.80 -9.87 -14.64
CA ALA A 145 1.34 -9.97 -14.65
C ALA A 145 0.82 -10.46 -16.00
N ILE A 146 -0.12 -11.41 -15.97
CA ILE A 146 -0.72 -11.96 -17.18
C ILE A 146 -1.45 -10.87 -17.97
N ASN A 147 -2.25 -10.06 -17.27
CA ASN A 147 -3.05 -9.02 -17.88
C ASN A 147 -2.17 -7.84 -18.35
N LYS A 148 -2.29 -7.49 -19.64
CA LYS A 148 -1.55 -6.36 -20.23
C LYS A 148 -1.89 -5.02 -19.55
N VAL A 149 -3.15 -4.82 -19.16
CA VAL A 149 -3.58 -3.59 -18.47
C VAL A 149 -2.94 -3.49 -17.09
N THR A 150 -2.86 -4.61 -16.38
CA THR A 150 -2.16 -4.68 -15.08
C THR A 150 -0.69 -4.29 -15.21
N ARG A 151 0.01 -4.85 -16.20
CA ARG A 151 1.42 -4.48 -16.46
C ARG A 151 1.57 -2.99 -16.78
N LYS A 152 0.66 -2.44 -17.60
CA LYS A 152 0.67 -1.02 -17.96
C LYS A 152 0.47 -0.13 -16.74
N LYS A 153 -0.55 -0.40 -15.94
CA LYS A 153 -0.85 0.38 -14.72
C LYS A 153 0.29 0.34 -13.70
N ALA A 154 0.90 -0.82 -13.50
CA ALA A 154 2.07 -0.93 -12.62
C ALA A 154 3.26 -0.10 -13.14
N LYS A 155 3.52 -0.11 -14.46
CA LYS A 155 4.56 0.73 -15.08
C LYS A 155 4.28 2.22 -14.92
N GLU A 156 3.04 2.64 -15.10
CA GLU A 156 2.62 4.04 -14.95
C GLU A 156 2.81 4.51 -13.50
N ALA A 157 2.44 3.70 -12.51
CA ALA A 157 2.64 4.02 -11.11
C ALA A 157 4.14 4.15 -10.75
N LEU A 158 4.98 3.24 -11.25
CA LEU A 158 6.43 3.30 -11.06
C LEU A 158 7.06 4.53 -11.73
N ALA A 159 6.64 4.85 -12.96
CA ALA A 159 7.15 6.02 -13.70
C ALA A 159 6.78 7.33 -12.98
N ALA A 160 5.55 7.45 -12.49
CA ALA A 160 5.11 8.60 -11.71
C ALA A 160 5.93 8.76 -10.42
N ARG A 161 6.25 7.65 -9.75
CA ARG A 161 7.10 7.67 -8.54
C ARG A 161 8.51 8.15 -8.84
N VAL A 162 9.14 7.65 -9.90
CA VAL A 162 10.48 8.08 -10.30
C VAL A 162 10.52 9.57 -10.63
N GLN A 163 9.51 10.07 -11.34
CA GLN A 163 9.41 11.50 -11.67
C GLN A 163 9.28 12.35 -10.39
N GLN A 164 8.42 11.95 -9.46
CA GLN A 164 8.25 12.64 -8.18
C GLN A 164 9.57 12.69 -7.39
N GLU A 165 10.29 11.57 -7.28
CA GLU A 165 11.57 11.50 -6.59
C GLU A 165 12.65 12.39 -7.24
N GLN A 166 12.59 12.59 -8.55
CA GLN A 166 13.48 13.51 -9.25
C GLN A 166 13.14 14.98 -8.96
N GLU A 167 11.85 15.32 -9.00
CA GLU A 167 11.38 16.68 -8.71
C GLU A 167 11.70 17.09 -7.25
N GLU A 168 11.55 16.18 -6.30
CA GLU A 168 11.91 16.40 -4.89
C GLU A 168 13.42 16.70 -4.73
N LYS A 169 14.28 15.92 -5.39
CA LYS A 169 15.75 16.13 -5.35
C LYS A 169 16.15 17.48 -5.96
N GLU A 170 15.56 17.86 -7.08
CA GLU A 170 15.84 19.15 -7.73
C GLU A 170 15.42 20.34 -6.85
N GLN A 171 14.33 20.19 -6.10
CA GLN A 171 13.86 21.22 -5.17
C GLN A 171 14.81 21.35 -3.96
N ASP A 172 15.26 20.25 -3.39
CA ASP A 172 16.20 20.25 -2.26
C ASP A 172 17.54 20.87 -2.65
N GLU A 173 18.10 20.49 -3.81
CA GLU A 173 19.34 21.07 -4.33
C GLU A 173 19.21 22.58 -4.59
N SER A 174 18.04 23.01 -5.06
CA SER A 174 17.77 24.43 -5.33
C SER A 174 17.67 25.27 -4.05
N GLN A 175 17.23 24.67 -2.94
CA GLN A 175 17.17 25.33 -1.63
C GLN A 175 18.56 25.45 -0.99
N GLU A 176 19.38 24.41 -1.09
CA GLU A 176 20.76 24.43 -0.57
C GLU A 176 21.65 25.48 -1.27
N ILE A 177 21.41 25.75 -2.56
CA ILE A 177 22.17 26.76 -3.32
C ILE A 177 21.75 28.20 -2.98
N SER A 178 20.54 28.40 -2.42
CA SER A 178 20.00 29.71 -2.08
C SER A 178 20.28 30.20 -0.65
N GLU A 179 20.90 29.37 0.18
CA GLU A 179 21.43 29.73 1.51
C GLU A 179 22.93 30.07 1.45
#